data_4086864a990c520e5eccbb49ee22ddca
#
_entry.id   4086864a990c520e5eccbb49ee22ddca
#
_cell.length_a   1.000
_cell.length_b   1.000
_cell.length_c   1.000
_cell.angle_alpha   90.00
_cell.angle_beta   90.00
_cell.angle_gamma   90.00
#
_symmetry.space_group_name_H-M   'P 1'
#
loop_
_entity.id
_entity.type
_entity.pdbx_description
1 polymer ?
#
loop_
_entity_poly.entity_id
_entity_poly.type
_entity_poly.pdbx_seq_one_letter_code
_entity_poly.pdbx_strand_id
1 'polypeptide(L)'
;MLAVIAAIAFGVAAGGLVGAIVTGDWIYTIVASISFALGTMLGVFAGIGSFMRGFRSTSSNGLTLPGEFALARVESIRRTGFTINDQPQCELTLTVAPRSRPAYSTVHRQIIDIVALPQVQPGSIVVVRRPDADQANVVIEFNPLPDWARQRDAERLRTGSERTVPLVEQVTPWASEPQTLSGVPKAPARPWRWVLLVGVFVASAALVLWPAYDSIGRVARAVASGDPASAGVVLGDRHQQIVDALEAETGGTQFVRIGFYSEYAIAAAPSAPGALTIDTYQFRYDRTERQGPELIQPQDPAAALFDTSELDFSQIPGFIATAKAQSGITQPDSVIVIVDRSGVADASGATPVRAVVSLDSPYEDATVQFDMVTGQPVA
;
A
#
# COMPACT_ATOMS: atom_id res chain seq x y z
N MET A 1 9.20 13.62 -10.79
CA MET A 1 9.71 13.49 -9.42
C MET A 1 8.63 12.99 -8.46
N LEU A 2 7.50 13.71 -8.25
CA LEU A 2 6.41 13.30 -7.33
C LEU A 2 5.88 11.87 -7.59
N ALA A 3 5.70 11.44 -8.85
CA ALA A 3 5.24 10.10 -9.18
C ALA A 3 6.21 8.99 -8.74
N VAL A 4 7.51 9.25 -8.75
CA VAL A 4 8.54 8.30 -8.27
C VAL A 4 8.47 8.20 -6.74
N ILE A 5 8.34 9.34 -6.04
CA ILE A 5 8.22 9.36 -4.59
C ILE A 5 6.93 8.63 -4.15
N ALA A 6 5.82 8.84 -4.86
CA ALA A 6 4.58 8.11 -4.60
C ALA A 6 4.74 6.60 -4.84
N ALA A 7 5.43 6.19 -5.91
CA ALA A 7 5.69 4.77 -6.18
C ALA A 7 6.54 4.12 -5.08
N ILE A 8 7.55 4.83 -4.55
CA ILE A 8 8.34 4.38 -3.39
C ILE A 8 7.43 4.21 -2.17
N ALA A 9 6.63 5.24 -1.84
CA ALA A 9 5.76 5.20 -0.66
C ALA A 9 4.74 4.05 -0.73
N PHE A 10 4.12 3.82 -1.88
CA PHE A 10 3.20 2.69 -2.05
C PHE A 10 3.92 1.33 -2.05
N GLY A 11 5.15 1.24 -2.57
CA GLY A 11 5.95 0.03 -2.50
C GLY A 11 6.33 -0.32 -1.05
N VAL A 12 6.76 0.67 -0.27
CA VAL A 12 7.03 0.51 1.17
C VAL A 12 5.77 0.12 1.93
N ALA A 13 4.62 0.73 1.62
CA ALA A 13 3.34 0.38 2.24
C ALA A 13 2.93 -1.07 1.95
N ALA A 14 3.04 -1.49 0.69
CA ALA A 14 2.72 -2.86 0.28
C ALA A 14 3.67 -3.88 0.93
N GLY A 15 4.99 -3.60 0.94
CA GLY A 15 5.98 -4.43 1.63
C GLY A 15 5.72 -4.50 3.13
N GLY A 16 5.43 -3.37 3.78
CA GLY A 16 5.09 -3.33 5.19
C GLY A 16 3.81 -4.13 5.52
N LEU A 17 2.78 -4.05 4.69
CA LEU A 17 1.57 -4.85 4.90
C LEU A 17 1.84 -6.36 4.81
N VAL A 18 2.57 -6.81 3.80
CA VAL A 18 2.97 -8.21 3.66
C VAL A 18 3.85 -8.63 4.83
N GLY A 19 4.83 -7.80 5.21
CA GLY A 19 5.68 -8.04 6.38
C GLY A 19 4.86 -8.20 7.66
N ALA A 20 3.89 -7.32 7.92
CA ALA A 20 3.01 -7.40 9.08
C ALA A 20 2.20 -8.71 9.12
N ILE A 21 1.66 -9.13 7.97
CA ILE A 21 0.88 -10.38 7.87
C ILE A 21 1.77 -11.61 8.13
N VAL A 22 2.98 -11.62 7.57
CA VAL A 22 3.88 -12.78 7.62
C VAL A 22 4.61 -12.89 8.96
N THR A 23 5.04 -11.75 9.52
CA THR A 23 5.83 -11.72 10.76
C THR A 23 5.02 -11.38 12.00
N GLY A 24 3.81 -10.77 11.81
CA GLY A 24 3.00 -10.21 12.90
C GLY A 24 3.65 -9.04 13.64
N ASP A 25 4.82 -8.56 13.18
CA ASP A 25 5.54 -7.48 13.83
C ASP A 25 4.82 -6.13 13.59
N TRP A 26 4.43 -5.48 14.67
CA TRP A 26 3.71 -4.20 14.65
C TRP A 26 4.48 -3.06 13.97
N ILE A 27 5.82 -3.15 13.92
CA ILE A 27 6.66 -2.17 13.22
C ILE A 27 6.30 -2.11 11.73
N TYR A 28 6.09 -3.28 11.11
CA TYR A 28 5.65 -3.34 9.70
C TYR A 28 4.28 -2.70 9.49
N THR A 29 3.37 -2.82 10.46
CA THR A 29 2.04 -2.19 10.41
C THR A 29 2.16 -0.66 10.46
N ILE A 30 3.03 -0.11 11.31
CA ILE A 30 3.30 1.33 11.38
C ILE A 30 3.94 1.82 10.08
N VAL A 31 4.97 1.14 9.60
CA VAL A 31 5.64 1.49 8.34
C VAL A 31 4.65 1.49 7.17
N ALA A 32 3.80 0.47 7.09
CA ALA A 32 2.75 0.39 6.07
C ALA A 32 1.78 1.58 6.16
N SER A 33 1.27 1.88 7.36
CA SER A 33 0.28 2.93 7.58
C SER A 33 0.81 4.32 7.27
N ILE A 34 2.01 4.66 7.75
CA ILE A 34 2.64 5.97 7.50
C ILE A 34 2.95 6.11 6.01
N SER A 35 3.50 5.07 5.37
CA SER A 35 3.87 5.10 3.96
C SER A 35 2.64 5.18 3.05
N PHE A 36 1.54 4.51 3.40
CA PHE A 36 0.27 4.60 2.68
C PHE A 36 -0.33 6.00 2.77
N ALA A 37 -0.35 6.61 3.97
CA ALA A 37 -0.82 7.98 4.17
C ALA A 37 0.01 8.99 3.37
N LEU A 38 1.34 8.84 3.37
CA LEU A 38 2.24 9.69 2.59
C LEU A 38 2.02 9.49 1.08
N GLY A 39 1.88 8.25 0.61
CA GLY A 39 1.63 7.93 -0.79
C GLY A 39 0.32 8.53 -1.29
N THR A 40 -0.76 8.41 -0.52
CA THR A 40 -2.07 9.00 -0.84
C THR A 40 -2.02 10.52 -0.87
N MET A 41 -1.39 11.15 0.12
CA MET A 41 -1.20 12.59 0.16
C MET A 41 -0.44 13.10 -1.08
N LEU A 42 0.68 12.47 -1.43
CA LEU A 42 1.45 12.82 -2.63
C LEU A 42 0.67 12.57 -3.93
N GLY A 43 -0.13 11.50 -3.99
CA GLY A 43 -1.02 11.20 -5.11
C GLY A 43 -2.08 12.27 -5.32
N VAL A 44 -2.71 12.73 -4.24
CA VAL A 44 -3.69 13.82 -4.25
C VAL A 44 -3.03 15.13 -4.71
N PHE A 45 -1.87 15.50 -4.16
CA PHE A 45 -1.13 16.70 -4.60
C PHE A 45 -0.67 16.62 -6.06
N ALA A 46 -0.24 15.45 -6.54
CA ALA A 46 0.09 15.26 -7.95
C ALA A 46 -1.14 15.39 -8.85
N GLY A 47 -2.29 14.89 -8.41
CA GLY A 47 -3.58 15.03 -9.08
C GLY A 47 -4.05 16.49 -9.13
N ILE A 48 -4.04 17.17 -7.98
CA ILE A 48 -4.36 18.62 -7.89
C ILE A 48 -3.38 19.43 -8.74
N GLY A 49 -2.08 19.15 -8.72
CA GLY A 49 -1.10 19.84 -9.53
C GLY A 49 -1.28 19.64 -11.04
N SER A 50 -1.83 18.50 -11.47
CA SER A 50 -2.21 18.25 -12.86
C SER A 50 -3.50 18.97 -13.23
N PHE A 51 -4.47 18.98 -12.33
CA PHE A 51 -5.72 19.70 -12.44
C PHE A 51 -5.48 21.23 -12.46
N MET A 52 -4.65 21.74 -11.54
CA MET A 52 -4.28 23.17 -11.47
C MET A 52 -3.47 23.63 -12.69
N ARG A 53 -2.74 22.76 -13.38
CA ARG A 53 -2.09 23.12 -14.66
C ARG A 53 -3.09 23.37 -15.77
N GLY A 54 -4.23 22.67 -15.76
CA GLY A 54 -5.36 22.96 -16.63
C GLY A 54 -6.03 24.30 -16.28
N PHE A 55 -6.03 24.71 -14.99
CA PHE A 55 -6.64 25.96 -14.51
C PHE A 55 -5.72 27.19 -14.62
N ARG A 56 -4.40 27.02 -14.65
CA ARG A 56 -3.46 28.16 -14.81
C ARG A 56 -3.58 28.91 -16.12
N SER A 57 -4.34 28.39 -17.09
CA SER A 57 -4.67 29.08 -18.31
C SER A 57 -5.84 30.11 -18.16
N THR A 58 -6.50 30.14 -16.99
CA THR A 58 -7.75 30.92 -16.83
C THR A 58 -7.65 32.08 -15.85
N SER A 59 -6.54 32.28 -15.14
CA SER A 59 -6.40 33.43 -14.22
C SER A 59 -5.27 34.36 -14.69
N SER A 60 -5.62 35.34 -15.49
CA SER A 60 -4.71 36.42 -15.91
C SER A 60 -4.72 37.56 -14.90
N ASN A 61 -4.09 37.37 -13.74
CA ASN A 61 -3.66 38.51 -12.95
C ASN A 61 -2.32 39.01 -13.49
N GLY A 62 -2.37 39.93 -14.45
CA GLY A 62 -1.30 40.88 -14.78
C GLY A 62 -0.03 40.37 -15.46
N LEU A 63 0.12 39.09 -15.77
CA LEU A 63 1.23 38.55 -16.54
C LEU A 63 0.79 38.39 -17.99
N THR A 64 1.40 39.16 -18.88
CA THR A 64 1.29 39.01 -20.35
C THR A 64 1.83 37.64 -20.74
N LEU A 65 0.97 36.64 -20.77
CA LEU A 65 1.33 35.33 -21.31
C LEU A 65 1.49 35.50 -22.85
N PRO A 66 2.51 34.89 -23.47
CA PRO A 66 2.67 34.92 -24.92
C PRO A 66 1.45 34.30 -25.59
N GLY A 67 1.01 34.89 -26.68
CA GLY A 67 -0.13 34.45 -27.46
C GLY A 67 -0.65 35.54 -28.40
N GLU A 68 -1.27 35.11 -29.50
CA GLU A 68 -1.92 36.04 -30.46
C GLU A 68 -3.34 36.33 -29.98
N PHE A 69 -3.70 37.62 -29.96
CA PHE A 69 -5.08 38.02 -29.73
C PHE A 69 -5.87 38.02 -31.05
N ALA A 70 -7.13 37.67 -30.96
CA ALA A 70 -8.06 37.66 -32.08
C ALA A 70 -9.47 38.06 -31.62
N LEU A 71 -10.29 38.47 -32.56
CA LEU A 71 -11.72 38.61 -32.34
C LEU A 71 -12.39 37.26 -32.61
N ALA A 72 -13.42 36.94 -31.83
CA ALA A 72 -14.23 35.76 -32.04
C ALA A 72 -15.72 36.08 -31.86
N ARG A 73 -16.57 35.45 -32.67
CA ARG A 73 -18.01 35.49 -32.52
C ARG A 73 -18.48 34.23 -31.79
N VAL A 74 -19.33 34.40 -30.80
CA VAL A 74 -19.98 33.31 -30.09
C VAL A 74 -21.14 32.79 -30.96
N GLU A 75 -21.07 31.57 -31.44
CA GLU A 75 -22.14 30.93 -32.21
C GLU A 75 -23.17 30.24 -31.30
N SER A 76 -22.70 29.57 -30.26
CA SER A 76 -23.56 28.93 -29.28
C SER A 76 -22.90 28.89 -27.92
N ILE A 77 -23.72 28.81 -26.86
CA ILE A 77 -23.29 28.62 -25.50
C ILE A 77 -24.16 27.54 -24.84
N ARG A 78 -23.54 26.60 -24.15
CA ARG A 78 -24.22 25.52 -23.41
C ARG A 78 -23.56 25.33 -22.04
N ARG A 79 -24.36 25.27 -20.99
CA ARG A 79 -23.83 24.87 -19.65
C ARG A 79 -23.56 23.40 -19.61
N THR A 80 -22.41 22.98 -19.08
CA THR A 80 -22.02 21.54 -18.99
C THR A 80 -22.58 20.83 -17.77
N GLY A 81 -23.24 21.56 -16.85
CA GLY A 81 -23.71 21.02 -15.57
C GLY A 81 -22.65 21.01 -14.46
N PHE A 82 -21.40 21.35 -14.79
CA PHE A 82 -20.33 21.45 -13.81
C PHE A 82 -20.18 22.89 -13.30
N THR A 83 -20.08 23.08 -11.96
CA THR A 83 -19.90 24.38 -11.32
C THR A 83 -18.74 24.36 -10.35
N ILE A 84 -17.99 25.46 -10.25
CA ILE A 84 -16.96 25.69 -9.22
C ILE A 84 -17.25 27.04 -8.56
N ASN A 85 -17.40 27.07 -7.25
CA ASN A 85 -17.72 28.28 -6.49
C ASN A 85 -18.92 29.02 -7.10
N ASP A 86 -20.01 28.31 -7.41
CA ASP A 86 -21.23 28.82 -8.05
C ASP A 86 -21.03 29.36 -9.47
N GLN A 87 -19.85 29.25 -10.06
CA GLN A 87 -19.55 29.65 -11.41
C GLN A 87 -19.72 28.46 -12.36
N PRO A 88 -20.60 28.55 -13.37
CA PRO A 88 -20.86 27.48 -14.31
C PRO A 88 -19.73 27.28 -15.31
N GLN A 89 -19.39 26.07 -15.63
CA GLN A 89 -18.61 25.74 -16.80
C GLN A 89 -19.53 25.80 -18.03
N CYS A 90 -19.15 26.59 -19.00
CA CYS A 90 -19.85 26.74 -20.27
C CYS A 90 -19.00 26.20 -21.41
N GLU A 91 -19.67 25.50 -22.33
CA GLU A 91 -19.13 25.08 -23.62
C GLU A 91 -19.61 26.12 -24.67
N LEU A 92 -18.66 26.73 -25.36
CA LEU A 92 -18.92 27.73 -26.36
C LEU A 92 -18.41 27.27 -27.71
N THR A 93 -19.23 27.41 -28.73
CA THR A 93 -18.78 27.31 -30.12
C THR A 93 -18.43 28.72 -30.59
N LEU A 94 -17.21 28.91 -31.06
CA LEU A 94 -16.64 30.18 -31.42
C LEU A 94 -16.16 30.19 -32.88
N THR A 95 -16.49 31.22 -33.63
CA THR A 95 -15.82 31.51 -34.89
C THR A 95 -14.71 32.54 -34.60
N VAL A 96 -13.46 32.15 -34.75
CA VAL A 96 -12.27 32.95 -34.43
C VAL A 96 -11.66 33.48 -35.69
N ALA A 97 -11.39 34.80 -35.72
CA ALA A 97 -10.78 35.53 -36.84
C ALA A 97 -9.39 36.06 -36.44
N PRO A 98 -8.34 35.23 -36.47
CA PRO A 98 -6.98 35.73 -36.22
C PRO A 98 -6.45 36.52 -37.40
N ARG A 99 -5.46 37.39 -37.17
CA ARG A 99 -4.83 38.15 -38.23
C ARG A 99 -3.87 37.33 -39.09
N SER A 100 -3.32 36.28 -38.50
CA SER A 100 -2.24 35.46 -39.09
C SER A 100 -2.74 34.34 -40.02
N ARG A 101 -4.08 34.09 -40.05
CA ARG A 101 -4.64 32.93 -40.80
C ARG A 101 -6.15 33.13 -41.06
N PRO A 102 -6.75 32.36 -41.99
CA PRO A 102 -8.18 32.31 -42.21
C PRO A 102 -8.96 32.00 -40.90
N ALA A 103 -10.16 32.55 -40.82
CA ALA A 103 -11.02 32.25 -39.68
C ALA A 103 -11.42 30.79 -39.61
N TYR A 104 -11.62 30.32 -38.40
CA TYR A 104 -11.96 28.93 -38.11
C TYR A 104 -12.98 28.82 -36.98
N SER A 105 -13.70 27.70 -36.95
CA SER A 105 -14.62 27.38 -35.86
C SER A 105 -13.94 26.49 -34.87
N THR A 106 -14.18 26.72 -33.57
CA THR A 106 -13.65 25.89 -32.47
C THR A 106 -14.67 25.80 -31.34
N VAL A 107 -14.59 24.70 -30.57
CA VAL A 107 -15.36 24.54 -29.34
C VAL A 107 -14.43 24.74 -28.15
N HIS A 108 -14.82 25.64 -27.26
CA HIS A 108 -14.05 25.98 -26.08
C HIS A 108 -14.88 25.78 -24.81
N ARG A 109 -14.29 25.28 -23.75
CA ARG A 109 -14.93 25.15 -22.42
C ARG A 109 -14.19 26.03 -21.43
N GLN A 110 -14.93 26.88 -20.74
CA GLN A 110 -14.40 27.81 -19.76
C GLN A 110 -15.40 27.99 -18.62
N ILE A 111 -14.86 28.17 -17.39
CA ILE A 111 -15.67 28.62 -16.25
C ILE A 111 -15.90 30.08 -16.43
N ILE A 112 -17.15 30.53 -16.41
CA ILE A 112 -17.54 31.89 -16.67
C ILE A 112 -18.28 32.43 -15.45
N ASP A 113 -17.83 33.58 -14.95
CA ASP A 113 -18.53 34.28 -13.90
C ASP A 113 -19.97 34.59 -14.35
N ILE A 114 -20.94 34.39 -13.45
CA ILE A 114 -22.36 34.67 -13.71
C ILE A 114 -22.55 36.08 -14.21
N VAL A 115 -21.78 37.06 -13.70
CA VAL A 115 -21.82 38.46 -14.12
C VAL A 115 -21.31 38.66 -15.56
N ALA A 116 -20.41 37.80 -16.02
CA ALA A 116 -19.83 37.84 -17.37
C ALA A 116 -20.66 37.06 -18.42
N LEU A 117 -21.59 36.20 -18.02
CA LEU A 117 -22.46 35.44 -18.92
C LEU A 117 -23.20 36.27 -19.97
N PRO A 118 -23.72 37.47 -19.67
CA PRO A 118 -24.35 38.31 -20.67
C PRO A 118 -23.41 38.75 -21.81
N GLN A 119 -22.09 38.74 -21.58
CA GLN A 119 -21.11 39.17 -22.59
C GLN A 119 -20.78 38.11 -23.61
N VAL A 120 -21.16 36.86 -23.36
CA VAL A 120 -20.85 35.69 -24.21
C VAL A 120 -22.10 35.01 -24.77
N GLN A 121 -23.16 35.78 -24.95
CA GLN A 121 -24.38 35.28 -25.60
C GLN A 121 -24.15 35.01 -27.11
N PRO A 122 -24.92 34.10 -27.72
CA PRO A 122 -24.85 33.86 -29.16
C PRO A 122 -24.95 35.19 -29.95
N GLY A 123 -24.06 35.35 -30.91
CA GLY A 123 -23.91 36.60 -31.69
C GLY A 123 -22.97 37.63 -31.05
N SER A 124 -22.56 37.49 -29.82
CA SER A 124 -21.62 38.41 -29.18
C SER A 124 -20.21 38.31 -29.76
N ILE A 125 -19.56 39.47 -29.92
CA ILE A 125 -18.13 39.52 -30.26
C ILE A 125 -17.31 39.59 -28.98
N VAL A 126 -16.33 38.71 -28.87
CA VAL A 126 -15.42 38.62 -27.74
C VAL A 126 -13.96 38.68 -28.21
N VAL A 127 -13.07 39.09 -27.31
CA VAL A 127 -11.62 38.94 -27.54
C VAL A 127 -11.17 37.60 -27.01
N VAL A 128 -10.46 36.88 -27.85
CA VAL A 128 -9.84 35.64 -27.47
C VAL A 128 -8.32 35.72 -27.59
N ARG A 129 -7.63 35.01 -26.74
CA ARG A 129 -6.19 34.82 -26.82
C ARG A 129 -5.90 33.41 -27.28
N ARG A 130 -5.05 33.24 -28.25
CA ARG A 130 -4.54 32.00 -28.79
C ARG A 130 -3.18 31.75 -28.17
N PRO A 131 -3.03 30.80 -27.23
CA PRO A 131 -1.73 30.49 -26.59
C PRO A 131 -0.70 29.97 -27.59
N ASP A 132 -1.16 29.27 -28.62
CA ASP A 132 -0.36 28.68 -29.68
C ASP A 132 -1.02 29.00 -31.04
N ALA A 133 -0.24 29.58 -31.98
CA ALA A 133 -0.73 29.92 -33.30
C ALA A 133 -1.08 28.68 -34.16
N ASP A 134 -0.49 27.54 -33.86
CA ASP A 134 -0.72 26.28 -34.60
C ASP A 134 -1.85 25.42 -34.05
N GLN A 135 -2.49 25.85 -32.93
CA GLN A 135 -3.60 25.16 -32.32
C GLN A 135 -4.91 25.92 -32.39
N ALA A 136 -6.01 25.17 -32.46
CA ALA A 136 -7.35 25.75 -32.48
C ALA A 136 -7.81 26.26 -31.10
N ASN A 137 -7.03 25.97 -30.03
CA ASN A 137 -7.37 26.33 -28.65
C ASN A 137 -7.33 27.84 -28.44
N VAL A 138 -8.37 28.34 -27.75
CA VAL A 138 -8.51 29.76 -27.42
C VAL A 138 -8.91 29.91 -25.95
N VAL A 139 -8.66 31.09 -25.40
CA VAL A 139 -9.14 31.50 -24.08
C VAL A 139 -9.85 32.83 -24.24
N ILE A 140 -11.09 32.95 -23.73
CA ILE A 140 -11.84 34.21 -23.78
C ILE A 140 -11.25 35.18 -22.76
N GLU A 141 -10.87 36.35 -23.22
CA GLU A 141 -10.30 37.40 -22.41
C GLU A 141 -11.39 38.45 -22.07
N PHE A 142 -11.86 38.39 -20.81
CA PHE A 142 -12.91 39.29 -20.35
C PHE A 142 -12.39 40.70 -20.09
N ASN A 143 -11.10 40.86 -19.78
CA ASN A 143 -10.42 42.14 -19.59
C ASN A 143 -9.32 42.34 -20.65
N PRO A 144 -9.68 42.51 -21.93
CA PRO A 144 -8.69 42.62 -22.98
C PRO A 144 -7.90 43.94 -22.90
N LEU A 145 -6.72 43.95 -23.53
CA LEU A 145 -5.96 45.19 -23.70
C LEU A 145 -6.81 46.28 -24.32
N PRO A 146 -6.57 47.57 -23.99
CA PRO A 146 -7.43 48.70 -24.46
C PRO A 146 -7.61 48.74 -25.97
N ASP A 147 -6.60 48.41 -26.76
CA ASP A 147 -6.66 48.39 -28.22
C ASP A 147 -7.60 47.31 -28.74
N TRP A 148 -7.57 46.12 -28.12
CA TRP A 148 -8.44 45.01 -28.48
C TRP A 148 -9.88 45.24 -28.00
N ALA A 149 -10.05 45.88 -26.84
CA ALA A 149 -11.36 46.35 -26.40
C ALA A 149 -12.01 47.28 -27.40
N ARG A 150 -11.26 48.31 -27.90
CA ARG A 150 -11.76 49.23 -28.92
C ARG A 150 -12.12 48.52 -30.23
N GLN A 151 -11.30 47.56 -30.67
CA GLN A 151 -11.60 46.80 -31.89
C GLN A 151 -12.85 45.93 -31.70
N ARG A 152 -12.99 45.25 -30.56
CA ARG A 152 -14.20 44.50 -30.20
C ARG A 152 -15.45 45.39 -30.25
N ASP A 153 -15.39 46.56 -29.63
CA ASP A 153 -16.54 47.47 -29.54
C ASP A 153 -16.88 48.06 -30.90
N ALA A 154 -15.89 48.37 -31.73
CA ALA A 154 -16.09 48.80 -33.11
C ALA A 154 -16.78 47.70 -33.94
N GLU A 155 -16.36 46.46 -33.79
CA GLU A 155 -16.97 45.32 -34.50
C GLU A 155 -18.39 45.03 -34.02
N ARG A 156 -18.67 45.18 -32.72
CA ARG A 156 -20.02 45.08 -32.15
C ARG A 156 -20.98 46.13 -32.76
N LEU A 157 -20.53 47.33 -32.96
CA LEU A 157 -21.33 48.40 -33.59
C LEU A 157 -21.61 48.06 -35.04
N ARG A 158 -20.65 47.54 -35.78
CA ARG A 158 -20.83 47.12 -37.18
C ARG A 158 -21.83 45.95 -37.27
N THR A 159 -21.70 44.93 -36.42
CA THR A 159 -22.55 43.74 -36.41
C THR A 159 -23.97 44.08 -35.93
N GLY A 160 -24.15 45.04 -35.05
CA GLY A 160 -25.45 45.45 -34.53
C GLY A 160 -26.29 46.30 -35.47
N SER A 161 -25.68 46.94 -36.49
CA SER A 161 -26.37 47.81 -37.46
C SER A 161 -26.84 47.07 -38.74
N GLU A 162 -26.27 45.93 -39.05
CA GLU A 162 -26.66 45.15 -40.22
C GLU A 162 -26.78 43.64 -39.81
N ARG A 163 -27.92 43.05 -40.14
CA ARG A 163 -28.22 41.61 -39.85
C ARG A 163 -27.27 40.61 -40.49
N THR A 164 -26.20 41.02 -41.10
CA THR A 164 -25.35 40.20 -41.93
C THR A 164 -23.91 40.65 -41.90
N VAL A 165 -23.17 40.45 -40.83
CA VAL A 165 -21.73 40.35 -41.04
C VAL A 165 -21.23 39.18 -40.20
N PRO A 166 -21.02 38.00 -40.80
CA PRO A 166 -20.04 37.09 -40.26
C PRO A 166 -18.72 37.87 -40.21
N LEU A 167 -17.98 37.75 -39.11
CA LEU A 167 -16.59 38.23 -39.00
C LEU A 167 -15.74 37.80 -40.18
N VAL A 168 -16.24 36.82 -40.96
CA VAL A 168 -15.58 36.24 -42.11
C VAL A 168 -16.61 35.65 -43.07
N GLU A 169 -16.52 36.02 -44.32
CA GLU A 169 -17.37 35.53 -45.40
C GLU A 169 -17.18 34.02 -45.69
N GLN A 170 -16.05 33.43 -45.30
CA GLN A 170 -15.77 32.03 -45.41
C GLN A 170 -15.05 31.52 -44.14
N VAL A 171 -15.74 30.70 -43.38
CA VAL A 171 -15.14 29.95 -42.25
C VAL A 171 -14.55 28.68 -42.81
N THR A 172 -13.23 28.61 -42.88
CA THR A 172 -12.57 27.35 -43.19
C THR A 172 -12.65 26.46 -41.95
N PRO A 173 -13.23 25.24 -42.04
CA PRO A 173 -13.14 24.32 -40.95
C PRO A 173 -11.66 24.11 -40.62
N TRP A 174 -11.30 24.23 -39.36
CA TRP A 174 -9.96 23.82 -38.96
C TRP A 174 -9.80 22.35 -39.38
N ALA A 175 -8.79 22.06 -40.19
CA ALA A 175 -8.56 20.73 -40.80
C ALA A 175 -8.21 19.60 -39.81
N SER A 176 -8.56 19.75 -38.58
CA SER A 176 -8.45 18.74 -37.52
C SER A 176 -9.85 18.53 -36.98
N GLU A 177 -10.25 17.29 -36.85
CA GLU A 177 -11.47 16.86 -36.14
C GLU A 177 -11.74 17.73 -34.91
N PRO A 178 -13.04 17.96 -34.54
CA PRO A 178 -13.36 18.68 -33.31
C PRO A 178 -12.58 18.04 -32.19
N GLN A 179 -11.53 18.74 -31.74
CA GLN A 179 -10.77 18.30 -30.59
C GLN A 179 -11.69 18.41 -29.38
N THR A 180 -12.42 17.31 -29.13
CA THR A 180 -13.00 17.10 -27.82
C THR A 180 -11.88 17.30 -26.80
N LEU A 181 -12.17 17.86 -25.66
CA LEU A 181 -11.22 18.12 -24.55
C LEU A 181 -10.53 16.85 -23.96
N SER A 182 -10.72 15.71 -24.54
CA SER A 182 -9.87 14.52 -24.42
C SER A 182 -8.52 14.66 -25.14
N GLY A 183 -8.29 15.73 -25.86
CA GLY A 183 -7.06 16.00 -26.60
C GLY A 183 -6.13 16.99 -25.93
N VAL A 184 -5.83 16.86 -24.64
CA VAL A 184 -4.43 17.05 -24.24
C VAL A 184 -3.66 16.03 -25.09
N PRO A 185 -2.73 16.44 -25.98
CA PRO A 185 -1.90 15.47 -26.67
C PRO A 185 -1.33 14.59 -25.56
N LYS A 186 -1.80 13.36 -25.49
CA LYS A 186 -1.12 12.34 -24.68
C LYS A 186 0.25 12.31 -25.30
N ALA A 187 1.22 12.97 -24.65
CA ALA A 187 2.62 12.77 -24.96
C ALA A 187 2.76 11.26 -25.10
N PRO A 188 3.32 10.74 -26.21
CA PRO A 188 3.34 9.33 -26.48
C PRO A 188 3.75 8.66 -25.18
N ALA A 189 2.87 7.79 -24.68
CA ALA A 189 3.11 7.15 -23.40
C ALA A 189 4.45 6.43 -23.55
N ARG A 190 5.50 7.00 -23.01
CA ARG A 190 6.82 6.37 -23.03
C ARG A 190 6.69 5.16 -22.14
N PRO A 191 6.51 3.94 -22.67
CA PRO A 191 6.19 2.75 -21.89
C PRO A 191 7.27 2.49 -20.83
N TRP A 192 8.51 2.89 -21.08
CA TRP A 192 9.62 2.76 -20.15
C TRP A 192 9.42 3.51 -18.81
N ARG A 193 8.62 4.60 -18.79
CA ARG A 193 8.30 5.34 -17.55
C ARG A 193 7.45 4.51 -16.60
N TRP A 194 6.51 3.73 -17.12
CA TRP A 194 5.72 2.80 -16.34
C TRP A 194 6.58 1.64 -15.83
N VAL A 195 7.46 1.11 -16.67
CA VAL A 195 8.43 0.08 -16.27
C VAL A 195 9.32 0.58 -15.14
N LEU A 196 9.79 1.83 -15.22
CA LEU A 196 10.60 2.44 -14.17
C LEU A 196 9.79 2.60 -12.87
N LEU A 197 8.53 3.07 -12.93
CA LEU A 197 7.70 3.24 -11.74
C LEU A 197 7.37 1.89 -11.08
N VAL A 198 7.05 0.87 -11.87
CA VAL A 198 6.83 -0.50 -11.37
C VAL A 198 8.13 -1.07 -10.78
N GLY A 199 9.26 -0.87 -11.44
CA GLY A 199 10.56 -1.30 -10.92
C GLY A 199 10.90 -0.67 -9.57
N VAL A 200 10.68 0.64 -9.43
CA VAL A 200 10.88 1.37 -8.16
C VAL A 200 9.92 0.87 -7.07
N PHE A 201 8.66 0.64 -7.41
CA PHE A 201 7.67 0.08 -6.49
C PHE A 201 8.10 -1.30 -5.98
N VAL A 202 8.47 -2.21 -6.87
CA VAL A 202 8.89 -3.57 -6.51
C VAL A 202 10.20 -3.54 -5.70
N ALA A 203 11.17 -2.72 -6.09
CA ALA A 203 12.43 -2.61 -5.37
C ALA A 203 12.25 -2.07 -3.95
N SER A 204 11.37 -1.07 -3.76
CA SER A 204 11.08 -0.52 -2.41
C SER A 204 10.32 -1.52 -1.53
N ALA A 205 9.38 -2.29 -2.10
CA ALA A 205 8.71 -3.36 -1.37
C ALA A 205 9.70 -4.47 -0.97
N ALA A 206 10.55 -4.91 -1.90
CA ALA A 206 11.57 -5.92 -1.63
C ALA A 206 12.58 -5.49 -0.56
N LEU A 207 12.97 -4.21 -0.54
CA LEU A 207 13.88 -3.68 0.48
C LEU A 207 13.25 -3.76 1.89
N VAL A 208 11.97 -3.45 2.02
CA VAL A 208 11.23 -3.54 3.29
C VAL A 208 11.07 -5.01 3.74
N LEU A 209 10.86 -5.92 2.78
CA LEU A 209 10.68 -7.34 3.05
C LEU A 209 11.98 -8.11 3.25
N TRP A 210 13.13 -7.48 2.96
CA TRP A 210 14.44 -8.14 3.06
C TRP A 210 14.69 -8.81 4.42
N PRO A 211 14.40 -8.15 5.57
CA PRO A 211 14.59 -8.78 6.89
C PRO A 211 13.63 -9.96 7.15
N ALA A 212 12.50 -10.01 6.45
CA ALA A 212 11.49 -11.06 6.60
C ALA A 212 11.59 -12.14 5.49
N TYR A 213 12.67 -12.14 4.70
CA TYR A 213 12.80 -13.02 3.53
C TYR A 213 12.62 -14.50 3.86
N ASP A 214 13.25 -14.96 4.95
CA ASP A 214 13.16 -16.38 5.39
C ASP A 214 11.73 -16.73 5.82
N SER A 215 11.06 -15.85 6.55
CA SER A 215 9.67 -16.04 6.99
C SER A 215 8.71 -16.10 5.79
N ILE A 216 8.88 -15.22 4.82
CA ILE A 216 8.10 -15.23 3.57
C ILE A 216 8.33 -16.52 2.80
N GLY A 217 9.59 -16.96 2.70
CA GLY A 217 9.96 -18.20 2.02
C GLY A 217 9.33 -19.43 2.67
N ARG A 218 9.21 -19.47 4.00
CA ARG A 218 8.52 -20.53 4.74
C ARG A 218 7.02 -20.56 4.47
N VAL A 219 6.36 -19.41 4.65
CA VAL A 219 4.92 -19.29 4.41
C VAL A 219 4.58 -19.66 2.96
N ALA A 220 5.38 -19.17 2.00
CA ALA A 220 5.17 -19.48 0.58
C ALA A 220 5.29 -20.99 0.29
N ARG A 221 6.27 -21.68 0.90
CA ARG A 221 6.43 -23.15 0.77
C ARG A 221 5.29 -23.90 1.42
N ALA A 222 4.87 -23.50 2.62
CA ALA A 222 3.75 -24.10 3.34
C ALA A 222 2.42 -23.98 2.56
N VAL A 223 2.16 -22.81 1.96
CA VAL A 223 1.00 -22.61 1.10
C VAL A 223 1.11 -23.44 -0.18
N ALA A 224 2.29 -23.51 -0.79
CA ALA A 224 2.51 -24.28 -2.02
C ALA A 224 2.37 -25.80 -1.79
N SER A 225 2.71 -26.29 -0.60
CA SER A 225 2.52 -27.71 -0.19
C SER A 225 1.07 -28.04 0.18
N GLY A 226 0.18 -27.04 0.30
CA GLY A 226 -1.21 -27.22 0.71
C GLY A 226 -1.39 -27.37 2.24
N ASP A 227 -0.32 -27.15 3.02
CA ASP A 227 -0.35 -27.20 4.48
C ASP A 227 0.19 -25.89 5.09
N PRO A 228 -0.62 -24.81 5.11
CA PRO A 228 -0.22 -23.53 5.68
C PRO A 228 0.19 -23.61 7.16
N ALA A 229 -0.34 -24.57 7.91
CA ALA A 229 -0.07 -24.75 9.33
C ALA A 229 1.40 -25.18 9.60
N SER A 230 2.05 -25.80 8.62
CA SER A 230 3.47 -26.18 8.69
C SER A 230 4.43 -24.99 8.74
N ALA A 231 3.96 -23.77 8.43
CA ALA A 231 4.73 -22.54 8.64
C ALA A 231 4.78 -22.12 10.12
N GLY A 232 3.89 -22.65 10.96
CA GLY A 232 3.78 -22.34 12.38
C GLY A 232 4.94 -22.89 13.22
N VAL A 233 4.88 -22.63 14.52
CA VAL A 233 5.92 -23.03 15.48
C VAL A 233 5.82 -24.50 15.82
N VAL A 234 4.64 -24.99 16.23
CA VAL A 234 4.47 -26.36 16.71
C VAL A 234 4.40 -27.38 15.58
N LEU A 235 3.78 -27.06 14.44
CA LEU A 235 3.64 -27.96 13.29
C LEU A 235 4.79 -27.85 12.27
N GLY A 236 5.68 -26.89 12.46
CA GLY A 236 6.88 -26.73 11.63
C GLY A 236 7.98 -27.74 11.97
N ASP A 237 9.10 -27.55 11.28
CA ASP A 237 10.31 -28.41 11.43
C ASP A 237 11.49 -27.69 12.13
N ARG A 238 11.23 -26.57 12.79
CA ARG A 238 12.27 -25.68 13.34
C ARG A 238 12.44 -25.71 14.85
N HIS A 239 11.96 -26.77 15.49
CA HIS A 239 11.99 -26.86 16.96
C HIS A 239 13.40 -26.70 17.53
N GLN A 240 14.41 -27.33 16.92
CA GLN A 240 15.80 -27.14 17.34
C GLN A 240 16.26 -25.67 17.16
N GLN A 241 15.99 -25.04 16.03
CA GLN A 241 16.37 -23.63 15.81
C GLN A 241 15.70 -22.68 16.80
N ILE A 242 14.47 -23.00 17.21
CA ILE A 242 13.74 -22.20 18.21
C ILE A 242 14.40 -22.35 19.58
N VAL A 243 14.81 -23.57 19.93
CA VAL A 243 15.56 -23.83 21.19
C VAL A 243 16.91 -23.11 21.15
N ASP A 244 17.66 -23.21 20.05
CA ASP A 244 18.94 -22.50 19.88
C ASP A 244 18.77 -20.98 20.07
N ALA A 245 17.65 -20.40 19.56
CA ALA A 245 17.34 -18.98 19.75
C ALA A 245 16.96 -18.63 21.21
N LEU A 246 16.29 -19.55 21.91
CA LEU A 246 16.01 -19.41 23.35
C LEU A 246 17.30 -19.50 24.17
N GLU A 247 18.19 -20.42 23.87
CA GLU A 247 19.51 -20.57 24.50
C GLU A 247 20.36 -19.31 24.33
N ALA A 248 20.36 -18.73 23.12
CA ALA A 248 21.11 -17.51 22.85
C ALA A 248 20.61 -16.32 23.69
N GLU A 249 19.31 -16.22 23.95
CA GLU A 249 18.72 -15.15 24.76
C GLU A 249 18.91 -15.39 26.26
N THR A 250 18.78 -16.65 26.73
CA THR A 250 18.97 -17.00 28.15
C THR A 250 20.43 -17.03 28.56
N GLY A 251 21.33 -17.17 27.60
CA GLY A 251 22.77 -17.34 27.84
C GLY A 251 23.13 -18.70 28.41
N GLY A 252 22.27 -19.74 28.28
CA GLY A 252 22.52 -21.07 28.78
C GLY A 252 21.59 -22.14 28.21
N THR A 253 21.89 -23.42 28.49
CA THR A 253 21.16 -24.59 28.00
C THR A 253 20.21 -25.18 29.04
N GLN A 254 20.08 -24.55 30.21
CA GLN A 254 19.25 -25.03 31.31
C GLN A 254 17.84 -24.45 31.24
N PHE A 255 16.83 -25.31 31.19
CA PHE A 255 15.42 -24.94 31.13
C PHE A 255 14.60 -25.73 32.14
N VAL A 256 13.51 -25.16 32.63
CA VAL A 256 12.50 -25.85 33.45
C VAL A 256 11.40 -26.43 32.57
N ARG A 257 11.03 -25.67 31.52
CA ARG A 257 9.96 -26.03 30.59
C ARG A 257 10.14 -25.32 29.28
N ILE A 258 9.81 -25.99 28.18
CA ILE A 258 9.67 -25.38 26.85
C ILE A 258 8.33 -25.84 26.28
N GLY A 259 7.43 -24.91 25.96
CA GLY A 259 6.13 -25.17 25.34
C GLY A 259 6.08 -24.61 23.92
N PHE A 260 5.68 -25.47 22.99
CA PHE A 260 5.46 -25.06 21.57
C PHE A 260 3.97 -24.97 21.27
N TYR A 261 3.54 -23.84 20.81
CA TYR A 261 2.16 -23.50 20.44
C TYR A 261 2.06 -23.18 18.95
N SER A 262 0.89 -22.94 18.44
CA SER A 262 0.71 -22.71 17.00
C SER A 262 1.56 -21.56 16.45
N GLU A 263 1.66 -20.44 17.17
CA GLU A 263 2.32 -19.21 16.68
C GLU A 263 3.56 -18.80 17.47
N TYR A 264 3.81 -19.41 18.63
CA TYR A 264 4.88 -19.02 19.54
C TYR A 264 5.39 -20.21 20.34
N ALA A 265 6.59 -20.07 20.92
CA ALA A 265 7.06 -20.94 21.98
C ALA A 265 7.28 -20.14 23.26
N ILE A 266 7.04 -20.76 24.40
CA ILE A 266 7.32 -20.21 25.74
C ILE A 266 8.30 -21.11 26.44
N ALA A 267 9.33 -20.52 27.04
CA ALA A 267 10.30 -21.22 27.85
C ALA A 267 10.38 -20.60 29.24
N ALA A 268 10.54 -21.48 30.25
CA ALA A 268 10.88 -21.11 31.60
C ALA A 268 12.35 -21.50 31.85
N ALA A 269 13.21 -20.53 32.14
CA ALA A 269 14.63 -20.71 32.30
C ALA A 269 15.19 -19.87 33.45
N PRO A 270 16.37 -20.15 33.99
CA PRO A 270 17.02 -19.33 34.98
C PRO A 270 17.14 -17.86 34.50
N SER A 271 16.88 -16.93 35.40
CA SER A 271 16.94 -15.46 35.10
C SER A 271 18.36 -14.98 34.69
N ALA A 272 19.36 -15.76 35.04
CA ALA A 272 20.76 -15.68 34.63
C ALA A 272 21.40 -17.06 34.79
N PRO A 273 22.52 -17.36 34.11
CA PRO A 273 23.23 -18.61 34.25
C PRO A 273 23.53 -18.92 35.73
N GLY A 274 23.02 -20.08 36.22
CA GLY A 274 23.19 -20.55 37.62
C GLY A 274 22.23 -19.88 38.63
N ALA A 275 21.29 -19.01 38.21
CA ALA A 275 20.28 -18.50 39.11
C ALA A 275 19.20 -19.52 39.44
N LEU A 276 18.65 -19.44 40.66
CA LEU A 276 17.51 -20.26 41.08
C LEU A 276 16.15 -19.59 40.80
N THR A 277 16.15 -18.33 40.46
CA THR A 277 14.95 -17.63 40.02
C THR A 277 14.69 -17.91 38.55
N ILE A 278 13.46 -18.19 38.22
CA ILE A 278 13.04 -18.58 36.87
C ILE A 278 12.30 -17.44 36.23
N ASP A 279 12.67 -17.14 35.00
CA ASP A 279 12.00 -16.17 34.13
C ASP A 279 11.32 -16.87 32.96
N THR A 280 10.30 -16.20 32.43
CA THR A 280 9.62 -16.60 31.21
C THR A 280 10.26 -15.90 30.02
N TYR A 281 10.52 -16.67 28.98
CA TYR A 281 10.98 -16.22 27.67
C TYR A 281 9.96 -16.63 26.61
N GLN A 282 9.72 -15.75 25.64
CA GLN A 282 8.82 -16.04 24.52
C GLN A 282 9.57 -15.92 23.20
N PHE A 283 9.50 -16.99 22.40
CA PHE A 283 9.88 -16.93 21.00
C PHE A 283 8.63 -16.70 20.16
N ARG A 284 8.61 -15.60 19.43
CA ARG A 284 7.53 -15.26 18.51
C ARG A 284 8.07 -14.40 17.37
N TYR A 285 7.58 -14.60 16.13
CA TYR A 285 7.99 -13.85 14.95
C TYR A 285 9.52 -13.84 14.71
N ASP A 286 10.15 -15.00 14.90
CA ASP A 286 11.60 -15.20 14.78
C ASP A 286 12.44 -14.33 15.77
N ARG A 287 11.85 -13.93 16.88
CA ARG A 287 12.52 -13.21 17.97
C ARG A 287 12.26 -13.85 19.30
N THR A 288 13.26 -13.81 20.15
CA THR A 288 13.13 -14.21 21.55
C THR A 288 13.13 -12.95 22.42
N GLU A 289 12.19 -12.90 23.37
CA GLU A 289 12.07 -11.81 24.32
C GLU A 289 11.85 -12.34 25.72
N ARG A 290 12.57 -11.77 26.69
CA ARG A 290 12.33 -12.04 28.11
C ARG A 290 11.06 -11.32 28.55
N GLN A 291 10.11 -12.10 29.10
CA GLN A 291 8.80 -11.58 29.57
C GLN A 291 8.82 -11.17 31.05
N GLY A 292 9.82 -11.62 31.80
CA GLY A 292 9.96 -11.35 33.22
C GLY A 292 9.84 -12.58 34.10
N PRO A 293 9.70 -12.41 35.42
CA PRO A 293 9.65 -13.52 36.35
C PRO A 293 8.46 -14.47 36.09
N GLU A 294 8.72 -15.79 36.13
CA GLU A 294 7.66 -16.79 36.10
C GLU A 294 6.70 -16.58 37.28
N LEU A 295 5.39 -16.60 36.98
CA LEU A 295 4.36 -16.33 38.00
C LEU A 295 4.37 -17.35 39.15
N ILE A 296 4.67 -18.61 38.82
CA ILE A 296 4.76 -19.73 39.79
C ILE A 296 6.17 -20.29 39.74
N GLN A 297 6.98 -19.90 40.69
CA GLN A 297 8.35 -20.43 40.81
C GLN A 297 8.29 -21.91 41.24
N PRO A 298 9.12 -22.78 40.63
CA PRO A 298 9.24 -24.18 41.09
C PRO A 298 9.66 -24.23 42.56
N GLN A 299 9.14 -25.22 43.30
CA GLN A 299 9.54 -25.43 44.70
C GLN A 299 11.01 -25.85 44.80
N ASP A 300 11.47 -26.69 43.87
CA ASP A 300 12.86 -27.06 43.70
C ASP A 300 13.31 -26.77 42.27
N PRO A 301 13.81 -25.56 42.05
CA PRO A 301 14.26 -25.16 40.71
C PRO A 301 15.38 -26.05 40.17
N ALA A 302 16.30 -26.48 41.03
CA ALA A 302 17.43 -27.28 40.62
C ALA A 302 17.00 -28.68 40.12
N ALA A 303 16.02 -29.29 40.78
CA ALA A 303 15.47 -30.60 40.38
C ALA A 303 14.61 -30.51 39.11
N ALA A 304 14.01 -29.33 38.83
CA ALA A 304 13.18 -29.09 37.67
C ALA A 304 13.97 -28.80 36.38
N LEU A 305 15.24 -28.42 36.51
CA LEU A 305 16.09 -28.06 35.36
C LEU A 305 16.46 -29.32 34.54
N PHE A 306 16.45 -29.13 33.22
CA PHE A 306 17.01 -30.07 32.23
C PHE A 306 17.95 -29.35 31.28
N ASP A 307 18.90 -30.05 30.70
CA ASP A 307 19.86 -29.52 29.74
C ASP A 307 19.40 -29.82 28.31
N THR A 308 19.16 -28.79 27.52
CA THR A 308 18.74 -28.91 26.14
C THR A 308 19.81 -29.51 25.24
N SER A 309 21.09 -29.34 25.58
CA SER A 309 22.21 -29.92 24.81
C SER A 309 22.24 -31.44 24.78
N GLU A 310 21.53 -32.09 25.72
CA GLU A 310 21.40 -33.55 25.79
C GLU A 310 20.18 -34.09 25.04
N LEU A 311 19.38 -33.22 24.43
CA LEU A 311 18.08 -33.54 23.83
C LEU A 311 18.05 -33.16 22.34
N ASP A 312 17.30 -33.94 21.56
CA ASP A 312 17.08 -33.70 20.14
C ASP A 312 15.64 -33.22 19.88
N PHE A 313 15.46 -31.92 19.73
CA PHE A 313 14.15 -31.32 19.46
C PHE A 313 13.69 -31.50 18.02
N SER A 314 14.54 -31.98 17.11
CA SER A 314 14.14 -32.31 15.74
C SER A 314 13.20 -33.54 15.67
N GLN A 315 13.04 -34.28 16.74
CA GLN A 315 12.13 -35.42 16.86
C GLN A 315 10.65 -35.00 17.05
N ILE A 316 10.37 -33.76 17.48
CA ILE A 316 9.00 -33.30 17.83
C ILE A 316 8.00 -33.56 16.72
N PRO A 317 8.26 -33.24 15.42
CA PRO A 317 7.32 -33.60 14.35
C PRO A 317 6.95 -35.08 14.28
N GLY A 318 7.91 -35.95 14.56
CA GLY A 318 7.68 -37.39 14.67
C GLY A 318 6.77 -37.75 15.84
N PHE A 319 6.92 -37.12 16.98
CA PHE A 319 6.05 -37.29 18.15
C PHE A 319 4.61 -36.86 17.84
N ILE A 320 4.42 -35.73 17.19
CA ILE A 320 3.10 -35.25 16.78
C ILE A 320 2.45 -36.24 15.79
N ALA A 321 3.20 -36.73 14.81
CA ALA A 321 2.70 -37.73 13.85
C ALA A 321 2.28 -39.02 14.54
N THR A 322 3.10 -39.53 15.50
CA THR A 322 2.80 -40.73 16.29
C THR A 322 1.58 -40.52 17.19
N ALA A 323 1.47 -39.36 17.84
CA ALA A 323 0.32 -39.04 18.69
C ALA A 323 -0.98 -38.97 17.87
N LYS A 324 -0.98 -38.37 16.70
CA LYS A 324 -2.13 -38.37 15.76
C LYS A 324 -2.51 -39.79 15.35
N ALA A 325 -1.53 -40.65 15.04
CA ALA A 325 -1.79 -42.04 14.64
C ALA A 325 -2.36 -42.86 15.76
N GLN A 326 -1.87 -42.69 16.99
CA GLN A 326 -2.33 -43.44 18.17
C GLN A 326 -3.73 -43.01 18.63
N SER A 327 -4.02 -41.73 18.60
CA SER A 327 -5.31 -41.19 19.03
C SER A 327 -6.42 -41.30 17.98
N GLY A 328 -6.07 -41.45 16.69
CA GLY A 328 -7.03 -41.37 15.59
C GLY A 328 -7.42 -39.95 15.21
N ILE A 329 -6.98 -38.93 15.95
CA ILE A 329 -7.23 -37.50 15.68
C ILE A 329 -6.29 -37.01 14.58
N THR A 330 -6.72 -37.07 13.33
CA THR A 330 -5.85 -36.76 12.19
C THR A 330 -5.73 -35.26 11.93
N GLN A 331 -6.77 -34.48 12.24
CA GLN A 331 -6.84 -33.03 12.05
C GLN A 331 -7.28 -32.35 13.34
N PRO A 332 -6.40 -32.24 14.35
CA PRO A 332 -6.74 -31.50 15.57
C PRO A 332 -6.83 -29.98 15.28
N ASP A 333 -7.74 -29.29 15.98
CA ASP A 333 -7.87 -27.81 15.93
C ASP A 333 -6.69 -27.14 16.64
N SER A 334 -6.15 -27.79 17.67
CA SER A 334 -4.99 -27.31 18.42
C SER A 334 -4.00 -28.48 18.69
N VAL A 335 -2.72 -28.13 18.55
CA VAL A 335 -1.60 -28.99 18.94
C VAL A 335 -0.70 -28.19 19.85
N ILE A 336 -0.38 -28.78 21.01
CA ILE A 336 0.55 -28.19 21.98
C ILE A 336 1.58 -29.27 22.32
N VAL A 337 2.85 -28.88 22.37
CA VAL A 337 3.93 -29.76 22.83
C VAL A 337 4.63 -29.07 23.99
N ILE A 338 4.68 -29.73 25.15
CA ILE A 338 5.37 -29.22 26.33
C ILE A 338 6.50 -30.19 26.66
N VAL A 339 7.70 -29.66 26.81
CA VAL A 339 8.89 -30.40 27.23
C VAL A 339 9.28 -29.93 28.63
N ASP A 340 9.25 -30.85 29.58
CA ASP A 340 9.63 -30.58 30.97
C ASP A 340 10.09 -31.93 31.67
N ARG A 341 10.59 -31.79 32.89
CA ARG A 341 10.77 -32.94 33.76
C ARG A 341 9.43 -33.32 34.39
N SER A 342 8.80 -34.35 33.88
CA SER A 342 7.48 -34.77 34.32
C SER A 342 7.38 -36.30 34.43
N GLY A 343 6.42 -36.74 35.25
CA GLY A 343 6.13 -38.16 35.47
C GLY A 343 6.73 -38.70 36.74
N VAL A 344 6.81 -40.04 36.82
CA VAL A 344 7.35 -40.75 37.98
C VAL A 344 8.87 -40.84 37.85
N ALA A 345 9.58 -40.61 38.95
CA ALA A 345 11.03 -40.81 39.01
C ALA A 345 11.40 -42.23 38.60
N ASP A 346 12.50 -42.34 37.87
CA ASP A 346 13.04 -43.63 37.46
C ASP A 346 13.70 -44.38 38.63
N ALA A 347 14.28 -45.56 38.35
CA ALA A 347 14.94 -46.36 39.35
C ALA A 347 16.18 -45.68 39.99
N SER A 348 16.73 -44.65 39.37
CA SER A 348 17.83 -43.83 39.92
C SER A 348 17.32 -42.69 40.79
N GLY A 349 16.01 -42.45 40.84
CA GLY A 349 15.38 -41.34 41.52
C GLY A 349 15.32 -40.02 40.67
N ALA A 350 15.74 -40.08 39.41
CA ALA A 350 15.67 -38.93 38.50
C ALA A 350 14.32 -38.90 37.77
N THR A 351 13.73 -37.71 37.67
CA THR A 351 12.53 -37.50 36.85
C THR A 351 12.95 -37.32 35.39
N PRO A 352 12.45 -38.18 34.48
CA PRO A 352 12.84 -38.08 33.05
C PRO A 352 12.34 -36.79 32.40
N VAL A 353 13.00 -36.34 31.33
CA VAL A 353 12.51 -35.28 30.49
C VAL A 353 11.56 -35.86 29.45
N ARG A 354 10.35 -35.31 29.38
CA ARG A 354 9.30 -35.81 28.52
C ARG A 354 8.77 -34.71 27.61
N ALA A 355 8.41 -35.07 26.39
CA ALA A 355 7.56 -34.29 25.52
C ALA A 355 6.11 -34.76 25.68
N VAL A 356 5.26 -33.88 26.16
CA VAL A 356 3.82 -34.09 26.29
C VAL A 356 3.14 -33.45 25.08
N VAL A 357 2.61 -34.29 24.18
CA VAL A 357 1.88 -33.86 22.99
C VAL A 357 0.39 -33.89 23.30
N SER A 358 -0.25 -32.74 23.30
CA SER A 358 -1.70 -32.58 23.46
C SER A 358 -2.32 -32.25 22.12
N LEU A 359 -3.34 -33.04 21.74
CA LEU A 359 -4.17 -32.84 20.55
C LEU A 359 -5.58 -32.52 21.01
N ASP A 360 -6.14 -31.42 20.53
CA ASP A 360 -7.46 -30.98 20.91
C ASP A 360 -8.32 -30.82 19.65
N SER A 361 -9.56 -31.29 19.72
CA SER A 361 -10.60 -31.20 18.68
C SER A 361 -11.95 -30.95 19.35
N PRO A 362 -13.01 -30.51 18.65
CA PRO A 362 -14.27 -30.10 19.27
C PRO A 362 -14.96 -31.17 20.11
N TYR A 363 -14.66 -32.43 19.87
CA TYR A 363 -15.32 -33.56 20.54
C TYR A 363 -14.38 -34.60 21.11
N GLU A 364 -13.07 -34.48 20.85
CA GLU A 364 -12.06 -35.48 21.23
C GLU A 364 -10.78 -34.73 21.61
N ASP A 365 -10.17 -35.18 22.70
CA ASP A 365 -8.84 -34.75 23.13
C ASP A 365 -7.95 -35.97 23.36
N ALA A 366 -6.67 -35.82 23.18
CA ALA A 366 -5.69 -36.84 23.44
C ALA A 366 -4.38 -36.23 23.92
N THR A 367 -3.74 -36.91 24.86
CA THR A 367 -2.41 -36.56 25.34
C THR A 367 -1.52 -37.80 25.28
N VAL A 368 -0.39 -37.66 24.58
CA VAL A 368 0.61 -38.71 24.45
C VAL A 368 1.96 -38.20 24.97
N GLN A 369 2.62 -38.96 25.81
CA GLN A 369 3.92 -38.59 26.35
C GLN A 369 5.04 -39.38 25.65
N PHE A 370 6.15 -38.71 25.40
CA PHE A 370 7.34 -39.29 24.81
C PHE A 370 8.54 -39.00 25.70
N ASP A 371 9.39 -40.00 25.89
CA ASP A 371 10.68 -39.78 26.49
C ASP A 371 11.61 -39.07 25.51
N MET A 372 12.16 -37.91 25.90
CA MET A 372 12.96 -37.07 25.02
C MET A 372 14.33 -37.67 24.66
N VAL A 373 14.85 -38.60 25.47
CA VAL A 373 16.14 -39.26 25.25
C VAL A 373 16.00 -40.48 24.32
N THR A 374 14.97 -41.32 24.57
CA THR A 374 14.76 -42.52 23.78
C THR A 374 13.86 -42.35 22.57
N GLY A 375 13.09 -41.27 22.52
CA GLY A 375 12.09 -41.00 21.49
C GLY A 375 10.86 -41.92 21.54
N GLN A 376 10.72 -42.75 22.57
CA GLN A 376 9.64 -43.73 22.67
C GLN A 376 8.43 -43.17 23.42
N PRO A 377 7.20 -43.54 23.01
CA PRO A 377 6.01 -43.19 23.77
C PRO A 377 6.06 -43.87 25.14
N VAL A 378 5.64 -43.13 26.16
CA VAL A 378 5.56 -43.58 27.53
C VAL A 378 4.11 -43.96 27.82
N ALA A 379 3.90 -45.18 28.36
CA ALA A 379 2.58 -45.70 28.68
C ALA A 379 1.98 -45.00 29.91
#